data_3d9190a1f778209c6886092dc4b93197
#
_entry.id   3d9190a1f778209c6886092dc4b93197
#
_cell.length_a   1.000
_cell.length_b   1.000
_cell.length_c   1.000
_cell.angle_alpha   90.00
_cell.angle_beta   90.00
_cell.angle_gamma   90.00
#
_symmetry.space_group_name_H-M   'P 1'
#
loop_
_entity.id
_entity.type
_entity.pdbx_description
1 polymer ?
#
loop_
_entity_poly.entity_id
_entity_poly.type
_entity_poly.pdbx_seq_one_letter_code
_entity_poly.pdbx_strand_id
1 'polypeptide(L)'
;EDGSVRAGQQQIKVKIRTGKHKGEILDATSSSSYLYGARCRIGTKVIVIISESDELTTVSVYNYDRGNQLYMIIAFFLIVLVLIGGLKGFKSAVGLVFTFGCILFVFMPLIYRGVSPVFAAAFVGIITTVVVMYLIDGFTAKSICAIVGTIVGVVLAAVFAFIFGKICHISGYNVDDIESLIYIGEMTDIKVGELMFAGILISALGAVMDVAMSVASTINEIHDKNQRLDTKELFKSGINVGKDMMGTMSNTLI
;
A
#
# COMPACT_ATOMS: atom_id res chain seq x y z
N GLU A 1 -3.87 -34.44 0.74
CA GLU A 1 -4.87 -33.36 0.72
C GLU A 1 -5.56 -33.41 -0.64
N ASP A 2 -6.74 -33.97 -0.63
CA ASP A 2 -7.55 -34.20 -1.81
C ASP A 2 -8.11 -32.84 -2.26
N GLY A 3 -7.89 -32.45 -3.52
CA GLY A 3 -8.33 -31.19 -4.12
C GLY A 3 -9.86 -31.09 -4.32
N SER A 4 -10.63 -31.67 -3.43
CA SER A 4 -12.09 -31.63 -3.45
C SER A 4 -12.59 -30.23 -3.12
N VAL A 5 -13.45 -29.70 -3.98
CA VAL A 5 -14.18 -28.45 -3.76
C VAL A 5 -14.89 -28.51 -2.41
N ARG A 6 -14.56 -27.59 -1.51
CA ARG A 6 -15.24 -27.49 -0.21
C ARG A 6 -16.67 -27.01 -0.44
N ALA A 7 -17.63 -27.90 -0.26
CA ALA A 7 -19.05 -27.57 -0.32
C ALA A 7 -19.68 -27.91 1.03
N GLY A 8 -20.57 -27.04 1.51
CA GLY A 8 -21.33 -27.25 2.74
C GLY A 8 -21.31 -26.06 3.70
N GLN A 9 -22.10 -26.17 4.75
CA GLN A 9 -22.21 -25.18 5.82
C GLN A 9 -21.98 -25.87 7.16
N GLN A 10 -21.26 -25.18 8.06
CA GLN A 10 -21.09 -25.62 9.45
C GLN A 10 -21.97 -24.75 10.34
N GLN A 11 -22.82 -25.35 11.13
CA GLN A 11 -23.49 -24.68 12.26
C GLN A 11 -22.59 -24.77 13.48
N ILE A 12 -22.29 -23.64 14.08
CA ILE A 12 -21.35 -23.52 15.19
C ILE A 12 -21.87 -22.56 16.24
N LYS A 13 -21.41 -22.73 17.49
CA LYS A 13 -21.63 -21.73 18.55
C LYS A 13 -20.38 -20.87 18.69
N VAL A 14 -20.54 -19.56 18.59
CA VAL A 14 -19.46 -18.59 18.73
C VAL A 14 -19.65 -17.73 19.96
N LYS A 15 -18.58 -17.60 20.75
CA LYS A 15 -18.55 -16.66 21.86
C LYS A 15 -17.96 -15.34 21.39
N ILE A 16 -18.75 -14.29 21.42
CA ILE A 16 -18.33 -12.95 20.98
C ILE A 16 -17.36 -12.36 22.01
N ARG A 17 -16.18 -11.91 21.52
CA ARG A 17 -15.15 -11.33 22.38
C ARG A 17 -15.07 -9.81 22.31
N THR A 18 -15.53 -9.22 21.21
CA THR A 18 -15.43 -7.78 20.93
C THR A 18 -16.74 -7.28 20.34
N GLY A 19 -16.99 -5.97 20.41
CA GLY A 19 -18.17 -5.34 19.85
C GLY A 19 -19.35 -5.29 20.81
N LYS A 20 -20.53 -4.95 20.27
CA LYS A 20 -21.78 -4.67 21.00
C LYS A 20 -22.29 -5.89 21.79
N HIS A 21 -22.09 -7.10 21.25
CA HIS A 21 -22.53 -8.38 21.83
C HIS A 21 -21.43 -9.10 22.64
N LYS A 22 -20.47 -8.37 23.18
CA LYS A 22 -19.35 -8.95 23.94
C LYS A 22 -19.85 -9.81 25.11
N GLY A 23 -19.44 -11.08 25.12
CA GLY A 23 -19.75 -12.06 26.17
C GLY A 23 -20.87 -13.04 25.81
N GLU A 24 -21.67 -12.73 24.79
CA GLU A 24 -22.77 -13.56 24.35
C GLU A 24 -22.29 -14.79 23.56
N ILE A 25 -23.09 -15.86 23.62
CA ILE A 25 -22.88 -17.06 22.81
C ILE A 25 -24.01 -17.10 21.80
N LEU A 26 -23.68 -17.00 20.52
CA LEU A 26 -24.63 -16.95 19.43
C LEU A 26 -24.42 -18.16 18.50
N ASP A 27 -25.51 -18.64 17.93
CA ASP A 27 -25.47 -19.65 16.88
C ASP A 27 -25.06 -18.97 15.56
N ALA A 28 -24.01 -19.48 14.93
CA ALA A 28 -23.46 -18.92 13.71
C ALA A 28 -23.32 -19.98 12.63
N THR A 29 -23.47 -19.52 11.38
CA THR A 29 -23.26 -20.36 10.20
C THR A 29 -21.95 -19.99 9.53
N SER A 30 -21.08 -20.99 9.30
CA SER A 30 -19.88 -20.83 8.50
C SER A 30 -20.04 -21.50 7.16
N SER A 31 -19.90 -20.75 6.09
CA SER A 31 -19.80 -21.29 4.73
C SER A 31 -18.44 -21.98 4.56
N SER A 32 -18.41 -23.14 3.94
CA SER A 32 -17.15 -23.82 3.58
C SER A 32 -16.56 -23.35 2.25
N SER A 33 -16.95 -22.18 1.75
CA SER A 33 -16.43 -21.60 0.52
C SER A 33 -14.96 -21.17 0.68
N TYR A 34 -14.23 -21.04 -0.43
CA TYR A 34 -12.85 -20.56 -0.41
C TYR A 34 -12.77 -19.04 -0.16
N LEU A 35 -13.79 -18.29 -0.55
CA LEU A 35 -13.82 -16.83 -0.43
C LEU A 35 -14.32 -16.37 0.95
N TYR A 36 -15.37 -16.99 1.45
CA TYR A 36 -16.01 -16.59 2.71
C TYR A 36 -16.17 -17.82 3.62
N GLY A 37 -16.03 -17.58 4.92
CA GLY A 37 -16.15 -18.60 5.93
C GLY A 37 -14.82 -19.21 6.35
N ALA A 38 -14.90 -20.04 7.37
CA ALA A 38 -13.74 -20.71 7.95
C ALA A 38 -14.11 -22.14 8.34
N ARG A 39 -13.18 -23.08 8.21
CA ARG A 39 -13.33 -24.40 8.80
C ARG A 39 -13.12 -24.27 10.30
N CYS A 40 -14.22 -24.21 11.03
CA CYS A 40 -14.17 -23.98 12.46
C CYS A 40 -13.93 -25.28 13.23
N ARG A 41 -12.99 -25.23 14.17
CA ARG A 41 -12.76 -26.24 15.21
C ARG A 41 -12.89 -25.56 16.56
N ILE A 42 -13.09 -26.36 17.62
CA ILE A 42 -13.13 -25.81 18.98
C ILE A 42 -11.84 -25.04 19.27
N GLY A 43 -11.98 -23.77 19.67
CA GLY A 43 -10.86 -22.85 19.92
C GLY A 43 -10.39 -22.01 18.73
N THR A 44 -10.94 -22.22 17.53
CA THR A 44 -10.63 -21.37 16.36
C THR A 44 -11.14 -19.95 16.58
N LYS A 45 -10.28 -18.97 16.37
CA LYS A 45 -10.65 -17.56 16.38
C LYS A 45 -11.14 -17.13 14.99
N VAL A 46 -12.33 -16.56 14.94
CA VAL A 46 -12.99 -16.16 13.69
C VAL A 46 -13.56 -14.74 13.80
N ILE A 47 -13.66 -14.09 12.68
CA ILE A 47 -14.39 -12.82 12.52
C ILE A 47 -15.79 -13.17 12.09
N VAL A 48 -16.79 -12.63 12.77
CA VAL A 48 -18.20 -12.85 12.47
C VAL A 48 -18.88 -11.54 12.07
N ILE A 49 -19.83 -11.65 11.14
CA ILE A 49 -20.75 -10.58 10.79
C ILE A 49 -22.06 -10.87 11.48
N ILE A 50 -22.57 -9.92 12.26
CA ILE A 50 -23.86 -9.99 12.92
C ILE A 50 -24.78 -9.03 12.18
N SER A 51 -25.82 -9.58 11.55
CA SER A 51 -26.85 -8.81 10.86
C SER A 51 -28.11 -8.85 11.73
N GLU A 52 -28.48 -7.68 12.27
CA GLU A 52 -29.70 -7.48 13.06
C GLU A 52 -30.81 -7.01 12.11
N SER A 53 -31.88 -7.79 11.96
CA SER A 53 -33.13 -7.37 11.36
C SER A 53 -34.21 -7.44 12.45
N ASP A 54 -35.29 -6.67 12.32
CA ASP A 54 -36.31 -6.49 13.36
C ASP A 54 -36.90 -7.79 13.94
N GLU A 55 -36.75 -8.93 13.25
CA GLU A 55 -37.26 -10.22 13.70
C GLU A 55 -36.19 -11.33 13.86
N LEU A 56 -34.97 -11.16 13.33
CA LEU A 56 -33.94 -12.22 13.29
C LEU A 56 -32.52 -11.68 13.37
N THR A 57 -31.75 -12.21 14.32
CA THR A 57 -30.30 -11.98 14.38
C THR A 57 -29.59 -13.12 13.65
N THR A 58 -29.00 -12.80 12.49
CA THR A 58 -28.23 -13.77 11.72
C THR A 58 -26.73 -13.54 11.96
N VAL A 59 -26.02 -14.59 12.36
CA VAL A 59 -24.58 -14.53 12.59
C VAL A 59 -23.88 -15.42 11.55
N SER A 60 -23.02 -14.83 10.77
CA SER A 60 -22.22 -15.54 9.76
C SER A 60 -20.73 -15.39 10.02
N VAL A 61 -19.98 -16.47 9.83
CA VAL A 61 -18.52 -16.44 9.90
C VAL A 61 -17.98 -15.87 8.60
N TYR A 62 -17.26 -14.75 8.71
CA TYR A 62 -16.63 -14.11 7.58
C TYR A 62 -15.29 -14.76 7.21
N ASN A 63 -14.37 -14.86 8.17
CA ASN A 63 -13.05 -15.44 7.94
C ASN A 63 -12.35 -15.78 9.27
N TYR A 64 -11.16 -16.38 9.19
CA TYR A 64 -10.29 -16.56 10.35
C TYR A 64 -9.80 -15.20 10.90
N ASP A 65 -9.75 -15.07 12.23
CA ASP A 65 -9.04 -13.97 12.88
C ASP A 65 -7.52 -14.22 12.80
N ARG A 66 -6.86 -13.51 11.88
CA ARG A 66 -5.41 -13.60 11.65
C ARG A 66 -4.65 -12.43 12.24
N GLY A 67 -5.30 -11.55 13.01
CA GLY A 67 -4.71 -10.32 13.50
C GLY A 67 -3.38 -10.53 14.22
N ASN A 68 -3.33 -11.44 15.18
CA ASN A 68 -2.10 -11.71 15.93
C ASN A 68 -0.96 -12.23 15.06
N GLN A 69 -1.27 -13.11 14.08
CA GLN A 69 -0.28 -13.63 13.15
C GLN A 69 0.27 -12.53 12.24
N LEU A 70 -0.59 -11.64 11.75
CA LEU A 70 -0.18 -10.50 10.93
C LEU A 70 0.72 -9.55 11.72
N TYR A 71 0.37 -9.22 12.97
CA TYR A 71 1.22 -8.38 13.82
C TYR A 71 2.59 -9.03 14.09
N MET A 72 2.65 -10.35 14.31
CA MET A 72 3.93 -11.05 14.48
C MET A 72 4.79 -10.99 13.20
N ILE A 73 4.20 -11.17 12.02
CA ILE A 73 4.91 -11.10 10.75
C ILE A 73 5.45 -9.69 10.51
N ILE A 74 4.64 -8.67 10.76
CA ILE A 74 5.05 -7.26 10.63
C ILE A 74 6.20 -6.95 11.61
N ALA A 75 6.06 -7.35 12.87
CA ALA A 75 7.10 -7.14 13.88
C ALA A 75 8.40 -7.87 13.50
N PHE A 76 8.32 -9.11 13.06
CA PHE A 76 9.45 -9.88 12.58
C PHE A 76 10.15 -9.18 11.40
N PHE A 77 9.38 -8.72 10.41
CA PHE A 77 9.92 -7.98 9.27
C PHE A 77 10.67 -6.71 9.71
N LEU A 78 10.08 -5.91 10.59
CA LEU A 78 10.71 -4.69 11.11
C LEU A 78 12.00 -5.00 11.89
N ILE A 79 12.00 -6.07 12.70
CA ILE A 79 13.19 -6.52 13.43
C ILE A 79 14.31 -6.92 12.46
N VAL A 80 14.01 -7.73 11.44
CA VAL A 80 14.99 -8.14 10.43
C VAL A 80 15.56 -6.94 9.70
N LEU A 81 14.71 -5.98 9.33
CA LEU A 81 15.13 -4.76 8.64
C LEU A 81 16.09 -3.91 9.50
N VAL A 82 15.84 -3.84 10.81
CA VAL A 82 16.73 -3.14 11.75
C VAL A 82 18.04 -3.92 11.98
N LEU A 83 17.97 -5.23 12.11
CA LEU A 83 19.16 -6.07 12.33
C LEU A 83 20.14 -6.01 11.15
N ILE A 84 19.61 -6.07 9.91
CA ILE A 84 20.44 -6.02 8.69
C ILE A 84 20.88 -4.59 8.40
N GLY A 85 19.97 -3.62 8.48
CA GLY A 85 20.22 -2.22 8.08
C GLY A 85 20.81 -1.34 9.17
N GLY A 86 20.91 -1.82 10.42
CA GLY A 86 21.38 -1.04 11.56
C GLY A 86 20.58 0.26 11.75
N LEU A 87 21.29 1.38 11.98
CA LEU A 87 20.64 2.69 12.15
C LEU A 87 19.89 3.15 10.89
N LYS A 88 20.37 2.83 9.69
CA LYS A 88 19.64 3.13 8.44
C LYS A 88 18.38 2.28 8.34
N GLY A 89 18.44 1.01 8.71
CA GLY A 89 17.28 0.13 8.78
C GLY A 89 16.22 0.62 9.75
N PHE A 90 16.62 1.11 10.93
CA PHE A 90 15.69 1.73 11.89
C PHE A 90 15.00 2.97 11.32
N LYS A 91 15.74 3.87 10.69
CA LYS A 91 15.20 5.06 10.04
C LYS A 91 14.23 4.69 8.90
N SER A 92 14.55 3.66 8.12
CA SER A 92 13.66 3.13 7.06
C SER A 92 12.40 2.53 7.65
N ALA A 93 12.48 1.81 8.77
CA ALA A 93 11.30 1.29 9.48
C ALA A 93 10.38 2.42 9.95
N VAL A 94 10.95 3.49 10.53
CA VAL A 94 10.20 4.70 10.92
C VAL A 94 9.55 5.36 9.69
N GLY A 95 10.29 5.47 8.58
CA GLY A 95 9.77 5.99 7.31
C GLY A 95 8.59 5.18 6.77
N LEU A 96 8.68 3.85 6.84
CA LEU A 96 7.59 2.95 6.43
C LEU A 96 6.33 3.15 7.28
N VAL A 97 6.47 3.20 8.60
CA VAL A 97 5.35 3.46 9.53
C VAL A 97 4.75 4.84 9.27
N PHE A 98 5.58 5.85 9.03
CA PHE A 98 5.14 7.20 8.69
C PHE A 98 4.34 7.22 7.37
N THR A 99 4.84 6.55 6.32
CA THR A 99 4.14 6.45 5.03
C THR A 99 2.77 5.80 5.19
N PHE A 100 2.70 4.69 5.93
CA PHE A 100 1.44 4.02 6.22
C PHE A 100 0.48 4.91 7.02
N GLY A 101 1.02 5.64 8.01
CA GLY A 101 0.26 6.65 8.75
C GLY A 101 -0.29 7.77 7.85
N CYS A 102 0.51 8.28 6.92
CA CYS A 102 0.06 9.27 5.95
C CYS A 102 -1.07 8.75 5.05
N ILE A 103 -1.02 7.48 4.64
CA ILE A 103 -2.10 6.87 3.85
C ILE A 103 -3.39 6.80 4.68
N LEU A 104 -3.32 6.34 5.92
CA LEU A 104 -4.51 6.17 6.76
C LEU A 104 -5.09 7.50 7.27
N PHE A 105 -4.23 8.43 7.72
CA PHE A 105 -4.66 9.64 8.42
C PHE A 105 -4.69 10.90 7.57
N VAL A 106 -4.07 10.89 6.38
CA VAL A 106 -4.06 12.03 5.46
C VAL A 106 -4.79 11.69 4.17
N PHE A 107 -4.35 10.64 3.45
CA PHE A 107 -4.95 10.28 2.16
C PHE A 107 -6.42 9.88 2.32
N MET A 108 -6.75 8.96 3.21
CA MET A 108 -8.13 8.50 3.40
C MET A 108 -9.09 9.64 3.78
N PRO A 109 -8.81 10.48 4.81
CA PRO A 109 -9.70 11.60 5.12
C PRO A 109 -9.85 12.63 4.01
N LEU A 110 -8.81 12.85 3.18
CA LEU A 110 -8.89 13.76 2.05
C LEU A 110 -9.88 13.26 1.00
N ILE A 111 -9.81 11.99 0.63
CA ILE A 111 -10.73 11.42 -0.35
C ILE A 111 -12.17 11.34 0.18
N TYR A 112 -12.36 11.06 1.48
CA TYR A 112 -13.69 11.10 2.11
C TYR A 112 -14.33 12.50 2.10
N ARG A 113 -13.52 13.56 2.02
CA ARG A 113 -13.98 14.96 1.88
C ARG A 113 -14.20 15.38 0.42
N GLY A 114 -14.19 14.46 -0.53
CA GLY A 114 -14.42 14.73 -1.96
C GLY A 114 -13.22 15.30 -2.71
N VAL A 115 -12.03 15.37 -2.08
CA VAL A 115 -10.80 15.74 -2.80
C VAL A 115 -10.50 14.65 -3.83
N SER A 116 -10.09 15.06 -5.05
CA SER A 116 -9.71 14.10 -6.08
C SER A 116 -8.63 13.14 -5.57
N PRO A 117 -8.84 11.82 -5.64
CA PRO A 117 -7.87 10.81 -5.22
C PRO A 117 -6.48 10.98 -5.83
N VAL A 118 -6.41 11.41 -7.09
CA VAL A 118 -5.14 11.66 -7.80
C VAL A 118 -4.35 12.80 -7.15
N PHE A 119 -5.03 13.92 -6.83
CA PHE A 119 -4.38 15.05 -6.14
C PHE A 119 -3.99 14.69 -4.71
N ALA A 120 -4.85 13.95 -3.99
CA ALA A 120 -4.55 13.48 -2.64
C ALA A 120 -3.32 12.54 -2.65
N ALA A 121 -3.24 11.61 -3.62
CA ALA A 121 -2.09 10.71 -3.78
C ALA A 121 -0.80 11.47 -4.10
N ALA A 122 -0.84 12.44 -5.02
CA ALA A 122 0.31 13.26 -5.35
C ALA A 122 0.79 14.06 -4.13
N PHE A 123 -0.12 14.68 -3.39
CA PHE A 123 0.19 15.47 -2.19
C PHE A 123 0.83 14.61 -1.10
N VAL A 124 0.21 13.48 -0.77
CA VAL A 124 0.75 12.52 0.21
C VAL A 124 2.08 11.95 -0.26
N GLY A 125 2.21 11.66 -1.56
CA GLY A 125 3.44 11.20 -2.17
C GLY A 125 4.59 12.19 -2.01
N ILE A 126 4.36 13.48 -2.22
CA ILE A 126 5.36 14.52 -2.01
C ILE A 126 5.79 14.59 -0.54
N ILE A 127 4.82 14.62 0.38
CA ILE A 127 5.12 14.68 1.82
C ILE A 127 5.93 13.45 2.26
N THR A 128 5.50 12.26 1.88
CA THR A 128 6.19 11.02 2.26
C THR A 128 7.58 10.96 1.67
N THR A 129 7.77 11.37 0.41
CA THR A 129 9.09 11.45 -0.23
C THR A 129 10.04 12.36 0.54
N VAL A 130 9.61 13.58 0.85
CA VAL A 130 10.44 14.55 1.57
C VAL A 130 10.82 14.01 2.96
N VAL A 131 9.85 13.52 3.71
CA VAL A 131 10.09 13.05 5.08
C VAL A 131 10.92 11.78 5.11
N VAL A 132 10.63 10.80 4.26
CA VAL A 132 11.38 9.52 4.22
C VAL A 132 12.82 9.75 3.78
N MET A 133 13.05 10.54 2.73
CA MET A 133 14.41 10.87 2.27
C MET A 133 15.20 11.64 3.34
N TYR A 134 14.54 12.59 4.01
CA TYR A 134 15.15 13.29 5.13
C TYR A 134 15.52 12.37 6.30
N LEU A 135 14.64 11.43 6.65
CA LEU A 135 14.90 10.48 7.74
C LEU A 135 16.10 9.57 7.43
N ILE A 136 16.21 9.09 6.20
CA ILE A 136 17.24 8.12 5.80
C ILE A 136 18.62 8.78 5.70
N ASP A 137 18.73 9.84 4.90
CA ASP A 137 20.04 10.44 4.54
C ASP A 137 20.24 11.87 5.07
N GLY A 138 19.26 12.45 5.73
CA GLY A 138 19.31 13.84 6.22
C GLY A 138 19.21 14.88 5.09
N PHE A 139 19.53 16.13 5.41
CA PHE A 139 19.62 17.24 4.43
C PHE A 139 20.99 17.21 3.74
N THR A 140 21.10 16.38 2.72
CA THR A 140 22.31 16.31 1.87
C THR A 140 21.96 16.71 0.44
N ALA A 141 22.96 17.16 -0.34
CA ALA A 141 22.76 17.45 -1.76
C ALA A 141 22.17 16.24 -2.50
N LYS A 142 22.61 15.04 -2.14
CA LYS A 142 22.08 13.76 -2.64
C LYS A 142 20.57 13.63 -2.39
N SER A 143 20.12 13.85 -1.14
CA SER A 143 18.70 13.75 -0.77
C SER A 143 17.85 14.79 -1.51
N ILE A 144 18.33 16.03 -1.63
CA ILE A 144 17.61 17.09 -2.35
C ILE A 144 17.45 16.72 -3.83
N CYS A 145 18.52 16.26 -4.48
CA CYS A 145 18.46 15.82 -5.87
C CYS A 145 17.48 14.63 -6.05
N ALA A 146 17.51 13.66 -5.13
CA ALA A 146 16.59 12.52 -5.16
C ALA A 146 15.12 12.95 -4.96
N ILE A 147 14.85 13.88 -4.02
CA ILE A 147 13.51 14.44 -3.79
C ILE A 147 13.00 15.13 -5.05
N VAL A 148 13.78 16.03 -5.64
CA VAL A 148 13.39 16.75 -6.87
C VAL A 148 13.17 15.77 -8.02
N GLY A 149 14.07 14.81 -8.21
CA GLY A 149 13.94 13.76 -9.23
C GLY A 149 12.68 12.93 -9.05
N THR A 150 12.36 12.54 -7.82
CA THR A 150 11.15 11.78 -7.50
C THR A 150 9.89 12.60 -7.78
N ILE A 151 9.84 13.86 -7.34
CA ILE A 151 8.67 14.74 -7.58
C ILE A 151 8.42 14.91 -9.08
N VAL A 152 9.46 15.21 -9.85
CA VAL A 152 9.36 15.34 -11.31
C VAL A 152 8.90 14.02 -11.94
N GLY A 153 9.47 12.90 -11.53
CA GLY A 153 9.10 11.58 -12.03
C GLY A 153 7.64 11.23 -11.75
N VAL A 154 7.15 11.50 -10.54
CA VAL A 154 5.75 11.25 -10.16
C VAL A 154 4.79 12.15 -10.92
N VAL A 155 5.13 13.43 -11.11
CA VAL A 155 4.32 14.35 -11.92
C VAL A 155 4.23 13.86 -13.37
N LEU A 156 5.35 13.44 -13.96
CA LEU A 156 5.35 12.86 -15.31
C LEU A 156 4.51 11.58 -15.37
N ALA A 157 4.65 10.69 -14.39
CA ALA A 157 3.84 9.47 -14.30
C ALA A 157 2.34 9.79 -14.21
N ALA A 158 1.95 10.80 -13.42
CA ALA A 158 0.56 11.24 -13.32
C ALA A 158 0.03 11.78 -14.67
N VAL A 159 0.82 12.57 -15.37
CA VAL A 159 0.47 13.12 -16.68
C VAL A 159 0.28 11.98 -17.69
N PHE A 160 1.21 11.02 -17.76
CA PHE A 160 1.09 9.88 -18.65
C PHE A 160 -0.10 8.98 -18.27
N ALA A 161 -0.31 8.69 -17.00
CA ALA A 161 -1.47 7.92 -16.55
C ALA A 161 -2.79 8.57 -16.97
N PHE A 162 -2.89 9.90 -16.85
CA PHE A 162 -4.07 10.64 -17.31
C PHE A 162 -4.25 10.59 -18.83
N ILE A 163 -3.18 10.82 -19.60
CA ILE A 163 -3.21 10.79 -21.07
C ILE A 163 -3.60 9.40 -21.57
N PHE A 164 -2.90 8.36 -21.12
CA PHE A 164 -3.17 7.00 -21.54
C PHE A 164 -4.52 6.48 -21.03
N GLY A 165 -4.90 6.83 -19.80
CA GLY A 165 -6.22 6.50 -19.26
C GLY A 165 -7.34 7.06 -20.15
N LYS A 166 -7.17 8.29 -20.65
CA LYS A 166 -8.13 8.93 -21.56
C LYS A 166 -8.12 8.30 -22.97
N ILE A 167 -6.95 8.01 -23.52
CA ILE A 167 -6.81 7.38 -24.84
C ILE A 167 -7.39 5.96 -24.85
N CYS A 168 -7.11 5.20 -23.79
CA CYS A 168 -7.58 3.82 -23.65
C CYS A 168 -9.01 3.71 -23.12
N HIS A 169 -9.70 4.84 -22.88
CA HIS A 169 -11.04 4.90 -22.29
C HIS A 169 -11.17 4.11 -20.97
N ILE A 170 -10.13 4.15 -20.14
CA ILE A 170 -10.13 3.46 -18.85
C ILE A 170 -11.00 4.27 -17.89
N SER A 171 -12.13 3.69 -17.48
CA SER A 171 -13.10 4.35 -16.61
C SER A 171 -12.70 4.40 -15.13
N GLY A 172 -11.67 3.62 -14.73
CA GLY A 172 -11.28 3.45 -13.33
C GLY A 172 -12.19 2.52 -12.52
N TYR A 173 -13.23 1.97 -13.15
CA TYR A 173 -14.17 1.02 -12.53
C TYR A 173 -13.77 -0.46 -12.78
N ASN A 174 -12.66 -0.71 -13.45
CA ASN A 174 -12.16 -2.06 -13.75
C ASN A 174 -11.25 -2.56 -12.62
N VAL A 175 -11.81 -2.66 -11.41
CA VAL A 175 -11.12 -3.16 -10.21
C VAL A 175 -11.96 -4.24 -9.55
N ASP A 176 -11.31 -5.15 -8.82
CA ASP A 176 -12.02 -6.15 -8.03
C ASP A 176 -12.86 -5.46 -6.95
N ASP A 177 -13.98 -6.11 -6.57
CA ASP A 177 -14.95 -5.61 -5.58
C ASP A 177 -15.56 -4.22 -5.91
N ILE A 178 -15.68 -3.89 -7.20
CA ILE A 178 -16.19 -2.61 -7.66
C ILE A 178 -17.59 -2.28 -7.11
N GLU A 179 -18.45 -3.28 -6.91
CA GLU A 179 -19.79 -3.10 -6.35
C GLU A 179 -19.74 -2.49 -4.95
N SER A 180 -18.82 -2.96 -4.11
CA SER A 180 -18.59 -2.40 -2.77
C SER A 180 -18.07 -0.96 -2.82
N LEU A 181 -17.20 -0.67 -3.78
CA LEU A 181 -16.66 0.68 -3.99
C LEU A 181 -17.73 1.65 -4.51
N ILE A 182 -18.60 1.22 -5.43
CA ILE A 182 -19.73 2.03 -5.92
C ILE A 182 -20.68 2.34 -4.77
N TYR A 183 -21.04 1.34 -3.95
CA TYR A 183 -21.91 1.54 -2.79
C TYR A 183 -21.32 2.56 -1.80
N ILE A 184 -20.01 2.49 -1.53
CA ILE A 184 -19.31 3.47 -0.69
C ILE A 184 -19.33 4.85 -1.37
N GLY A 185 -19.14 4.91 -2.68
CA GLY A 185 -19.18 6.15 -3.47
C GLY A 185 -20.56 6.83 -3.44
N GLU A 186 -21.66 6.06 -3.42
CA GLU A 186 -23.03 6.60 -3.30
C GLU A 186 -23.30 7.17 -1.89
N MET A 187 -22.64 6.64 -0.86
CA MET A 187 -22.79 7.10 0.53
C MET A 187 -21.81 8.22 0.91
N THR A 188 -20.83 8.50 0.05
CA THR A 188 -19.75 9.46 0.31
C THR A 188 -19.43 10.26 -0.95
N ASP A 189 -18.70 11.37 -0.81
CA ASP A 189 -18.25 12.18 -1.95
C ASP A 189 -17.00 11.60 -2.67
N ILE A 190 -16.71 10.31 -2.52
CA ILE A 190 -15.52 9.68 -3.08
C ILE A 190 -15.67 9.51 -4.60
N LYS A 191 -14.69 10.01 -5.33
CA LYS A 191 -14.60 9.82 -6.79
C LYS A 191 -13.98 8.46 -7.12
N VAL A 192 -14.81 7.41 -7.09
CA VAL A 192 -14.39 6.00 -7.24
C VAL A 192 -13.55 5.77 -8.50
N GLY A 193 -13.94 6.35 -9.64
CA GLY A 193 -13.20 6.20 -10.89
C GLY A 193 -11.76 6.75 -10.86
N GLU A 194 -11.44 7.67 -9.94
CA GLU A 194 -10.09 8.19 -9.78
C GLU A 194 -9.23 7.37 -8.80
N LEU A 195 -9.81 6.45 -8.02
CA LEU A 195 -9.08 5.64 -7.03
C LEU A 195 -8.05 4.72 -7.67
N MET A 196 -8.37 4.13 -8.82
CA MET A 196 -7.44 3.29 -9.56
C MET A 196 -6.18 4.07 -9.96
N PHE A 197 -6.36 5.28 -10.49
CA PHE A 197 -5.23 6.15 -10.87
C PHE A 197 -4.41 6.59 -9.66
N ALA A 198 -5.06 6.86 -8.53
CA ALA A 198 -4.36 7.15 -7.27
C ALA A 198 -3.53 5.94 -6.80
N GLY A 199 -4.06 4.72 -6.90
CA GLY A 199 -3.34 3.49 -6.61
C GLY A 199 -2.10 3.32 -7.49
N ILE A 200 -2.23 3.56 -8.80
CA ILE A 200 -1.10 3.54 -9.74
C ILE A 200 -0.02 4.57 -9.35
N LEU A 201 -0.42 5.80 -8.98
CA LEU A 201 0.52 6.83 -8.56
C LEU A 201 1.27 6.47 -7.27
N ILE A 202 0.57 5.93 -6.26
CA ILE A 202 1.17 5.49 -5.01
C ILE A 202 2.15 4.34 -5.26
N SER A 203 1.80 3.40 -6.13
CA SER A 203 2.68 2.30 -6.52
C SER A 203 3.92 2.80 -7.28
N ALA A 204 3.73 3.67 -8.27
CA ALA A 204 4.81 4.26 -9.05
C ALA A 204 5.75 5.11 -8.19
N LEU A 205 5.24 5.79 -7.16
CA LEU A 205 6.03 6.62 -6.25
C LEU A 205 7.18 5.83 -5.62
N GLY A 206 6.93 4.62 -5.12
CA GLY A 206 7.97 3.77 -4.53
C GLY A 206 9.09 3.48 -5.51
N ALA A 207 8.74 3.01 -6.71
CA ALA A 207 9.72 2.68 -7.75
C ALA A 207 10.53 3.91 -8.22
N VAL A 208 9.87 5.04 -8.43
CA VAL A 208 10.54 6.29 -8.85
C VAL A 208 11.47 6.80 -7.75
N MET A 209 11.08 6.70 -6.48
CA MET A 209 11.88 7.07 -5.32
C MET A 209 13.16 6.22 -5.26
N ASP A 210 13.05 4.91 -5.42
CA ASP A 210 14.18 3.98 -5.35
C ASP A 210 15.19 4.24 -6.48
N VAL A 211 14.71 4.50 -7.70
CA VAL A 211 15.57 4.85 -8.84
C VAL A 211 16.25 6.20 -8.60
N ALA A 212 15.52 7.23 -8.21
CA ALA A 212 16.06 8.56 -7.98
C ALA A 212 17.14 8.54 -6.89
N MET A 213 16.89 7.78 -5.80
CA MET A 213 17.85 7.64 -4.71
C MET A 213 19.10 6.86 -5.12
N SER A 214 18.93 5.78 -5.87
CA SER A 214 20.05 4.95 -6.34
C SER A 214 20.95 5.73 -7.29
N VAL A 215 20.37 6.46 -8.24
CA VAL A 215 21.14 7.33 -9.17
C VAL A 215 21.85 8.43 -8.40
N ALA A 216 21.16 9.17 -7.53
CA ALA A 216 21.74 10.25 -6.74
C ALA A 216 22.86 9.75 -5.83
N SER A 217 22.68 8.58 -5.19
CA SER A 217 23.70 7.96 -4.34
C SER A 217 24.94 7.55 -5.13
N THR A 218 24.76 6.93 -6.29
CA THR A 218 25.88 6.50 -7.15
C THR A 218 26.66 7.70 -7.67
N ILE A 219 25.98 8.76 -8.14
CA ILE A 219 26.67 9.99 -8.60
C ILE A 219 27.46 10.64 -7.47
N ASN A 220 26.86 10.73 -6.27
CA ASN A 220 27.54 11.27 -5.10
C ASN A 220 28.80 10.46 -4.76
N GLU A 221 28.73 9.14 -4.77
CA GLU A 221 29.88 8.26 -4.50
C GLU A 221 30.99 8.42 -5.54
N ILE A 222 30.62 8.57 -6.84
CA ILE A 222 31.60 8.81 -7.92
C ILE A 222 32.28 10.16 -7.71
N HIS A 223 31.52 11.21 -7.38
CA HIS A 223 32.06 12.53 -7.13
C HIS A 223 33.01 12.57 -5.92
N ASP A 224 32.62 11.92 -4.82
CA ASP A 224 33.42 11.86 -3.59
C ASP A 224 34.75 11.15 -3.81
N LYS A 225 34.77 10.10 -4.66
CA LYS A 225 36.01 9.37 -5.01
C LYS A 225 36.86 10.07 -6.03
N ASN A 226 36.29 10.88 -6.91
CA ASN A 226 37.05 11.60 -7.94
C ASN A 226 36.46 13.00 -8.18
N GLN A 227 36.91 13.94 -7.37
CA GLN A 227 36.48 15.35 -7.42
C GLN A 227 36.99 16.11 -8.67
N ARG A 228 37.83 15.46 -9.52
CA ARG A 228 38.32 16.07 -10.76
C ARG A 228 37.44 15.81 -11.98
N LEU A 229 36.39 15.00 -11.83
CA LEU A 229 35.43 14.72 -12.91
C LEU A 229 34.64 15.96 -13.28
N ASP A 230 34.56 16.21 -14.59
CA ASP A 230 33.72 17.28 -15.12
C ASP A 230 32.23 16.95 -14.93
N THR A 231 31.42 17.98 -14.77
CA THR A 231 29.96 17.87 -14.63
C THR A 231 29.31 17.07 -15.76
N LYS A 232 29.85 17.18 -16.99
CA LYS A 232 29.36 16.38 -18.14
C LYS A 232 29.61 14.89 -18.00
N GLU A 233 30.76 14.51 -17.43
CA GLU A 233 31.11 13.10 -17.19
C GLU A 233 30.24 12.52 -16.07
N LEU A 234 30.00 13.28 -15.00
CA LEU A 234 29.07 12.92 -13.93
C LEU A 234 27.65 12.73 -14.46
N PHE A 235 27.18 13.66 -15.29
CA PHE A 235 25.86 13.56 -15.91
C PHE A 235 25.75 12.31 -16.81
N LYS A 236 26.76 12.05 -17.65
CA LYS A 236 26.78 10.83 -18.48
C LYS A 236 26.77 9.55 -17.66
N SER A 237 27.52 9.52 -16.55
CA SER A 237 27.51 8.40 -15.61
C SER A 237 26.13 8.21 -15.00
N GLY A 238 25.46 9.28 -14.58
CA GLY A 238 24.10 9.24 -14.06
C GLY A 238 23.08 8.67 -15.06
N ILE A 239 23.17 9.10 -16.33
CA ILE A 239 22.32 8.56 -17.40
C ILE A 239 22.57 7.07 -17.62
N ASN A 240 23.79 6.61 -17.57
CA ASN A 240 24.11 5.19 -17.72
C ASN A 240 23.53 4.37 -16.56
N VAL A 241 23.73 4.80 -15.32
CA VAL A 241 23.14 4.17 -14.13
C VAL A 241 21.62 4.15 -14.23
N GLY A 242 20.99 5.26 -14.64
CA GLY A 242 19.55 5.32 -14.84
C GLY A 242 19.05 4.34 -15.89
N LYS A 243 19.77 4.14 -16.99
CA LYS A 243 19.43 3.15 -18.03
C LYS A 243 19.52 1.72 -17.50
N ASP A 244 20.55 1.41 -16.73
CA ASP A 244 20.72 0.07 -16.14
C ASP A 244 19.61 -0.23 -15.14
N MET A 245 19.27 0.75 -14.28
CA MET A 245 18.14 0.66 -13.35
C MET A 245 16.80 0.48 -14.08
N MET A 246 16.57 1.24 -15.14
CA MET A 246 15.38 1.10 -15.97
C MET A 246 15.25 -0.31 -16.55
N GLY A 247 16.35 -0.88 -17.06
CA GLY A 247 16.36 -2.23 -17.62
C GLY A 247 15.99 -3.31 -16.60
N THR A 248 16.46 -3.18 -15.36
CA THR A 248 16.18 -4.15 -14.30
C THR A 248 14.78 -3.96 -13.70
N MET A 249 14.31 -2.72 -13.54
CA MET A 249 13.03 -2.43 -12.90
C MET A 249 11.83 -2.54 -13.82
N SER A 250 12.01 -2.44 -15.15
CA SER A 250 10.91 -2.59 -16.10
C SER A 250 10.15 -3.91 -15.93
N ASN A 251 10.87 -5.00 -15.65
CA ASN A 251 10.25 -6.31 -15.41
C ASN A 251 9.50 -6.43 -14.07
N THR A 252 9.76 -5.52 -13.15
CA THR A 252 9.13 -5.54 -11.81
C THR A 252 7.87 -4.67 -11.76
N LEU A 253 7.71 -3.76 -12.73
CA LEU A 253 6.59 -2.81 -12.80
C LEU A 253 5.45 -3.27 -13.72
N ILE A 254 5.67 -4.35 -14.48
CA ILE A 254 4.66 -5.00 -15.32
C ILE A 254 4.01 -6.14 -14.54
#